data_8cec1e029f1bb720c8362476b760c7bc
#
_entry.id   8cec1e029f1bb720c8362476b760c7bc
#
_cell.length_a   1.000
_cell.length_b   1.000
_cell.length_c   1.000
_cell.angle_alpha   90.00
_cell.angle_beta   90.00
_cell.angle_gamma   90.00
#
_symmetry.space_group_name_H-M   'P 1'
#
loop_
_entity.id
_entity.type
_entity.pdbx_description
1 polymer ?
#
loop_
_entity_poly.entity_id
_entity_poly.type
_entity_poly.pdbx_seq_one_letter_code
_entity_poly.pdbx_strand_id
1 'polypeptide(L)'
;MKSIKRAAAFILAAFTALTFTACKGKTTVNDDGTKTVQTEKGVKITETAAKAVQTEKYETADFSITIPKGWVVTTGGANIYHTIRVSDPNEPLNCMFILLKAECLLHSYAGKEAWQSNYSMGNTQAALFANAPVLENPSTENFFKIFTQYGDFITQMDTTYSGYTFPRYDNFTVTERFASNSNLKSYALGEELLRATFTDNGKQGEGLFAASVVDFGKYAISSGKLVGYQLQTVDGGYYMAYNVVAITAVKDTFIEWESVLTECMKTLDYSDSFVNATNQASNEKVALAKQISQNFNQTMDAFMSSWESRNKSQDIMSQKQSDATLGYERVYDTETGEIYKATNGFTDVYDGKRYAPVTDDNMYTQAISGYIEKQ
;
A
#
# COMPACT_ATOMS: atom_id res chain seq x y z
N MET A 1 14.71 -32.17 -13.37
CA MET A 1 14.51 -31.00 -12.51
C MET A 1 13.19 -31.21 -11.78
N LYS A 2 13.23 -31.34 -10.46
CA LYS A 2 12.05 -31.73 -9.67
C LYS A 2 11.30 -30.47 -9.25
N SER A 3 10.06 -30.34 -9.73
CA SER A 3 9.08 -29.33 -9.31
C SER A 3 8.73 -29.58 -7.84
N ILE A 4 9.07 -28.63 -6.97
CA ILE A 4 8.61 -28.62 -5.58
C ILE A 4 7.22 -27.97 -5.59
N LYS A 5 6.21 -28.80 -5.54
CA LYS A 5 4.83 -28.36 -5.29
C LYS A 5 4.76 -27.85 -3.84
N ARG A 6 4.68 -26.55 -3.65
CA ARG A 6 4.33 -25.97 -2.35
C ARG A 6 2.84 -26.24 -2.13
N ALA A 7 2.54 -27.12 -1.20
CA ALA A 7 1.19 -27.33 -0.72
C ALA A 7 0.76 -26.08 0.07
N ALA A 8 -0.22 -25.38 -0.43
CA ALA A 8 -0.91 -24.33 0.32
C ALA A 8 -1.63 -24.98 1.51
N ALA A 9 -1.15 -24.74 2.72
CA ALA A 9 -1.85 -25.11 3.92
C ALA A 9 -3.03 -24.15 4.09
N PHE A 10 -4.24 -24.62 3.81
CA PHE A 10 -5.47 -23.95 4.20
C PHE A 10 -5.54 -23.97 5.72
N ILE A 11 -5.32 -22.83 6.36
CA ILE A 11 -5.70 -22.63 7.75
C ILE A 11 -7.21 -22.38 7.73
N LEU A 12 -7.94 -23.47 7.84
CA LEU A 12 -9.36 -23.43 8.18
C LEU A 12 -9.44 -22.97 9.63
N ALA A 13 -9.79 -21.72 9.86
CA ALA A 13 -10.13 -21.26 11.21
C ALA A 13 -11.37 -22.07 11.68
N ALA A 14 -11.11 -23.17 12.35
CA ALA A 14 -12.16 -23.92 13.02
C ALA A 14 -12.67 -23.06 14.18
N PHE A 15 -13.90 -22.61 14.08
CA PHE A 15 -14.67 -22.06 15.19
C PHE A 15 -14.79 -23.16 16.26
N THR A 16 -13.86 -23.18 17.20
CA THR A 16 -14.07 -23.88 18.46
C THR A 16 -14.90 -22.98 19.34
N ALA A 17 -16.17 -23.27 19.44
CA ALA A 17 -17.02 -22.74 20.50
C ALA A 17 -16.46 -23.25 21.84
N LEU A 18 -15.53 -22.52 22.42
CA LEU A 18 -15.09 -22.73 23.80
C LEU A 18 -16.14 -22.13 24.72
N THR A 19 -16.89 -23.00 25.35
CA THR A 19 -17.76 -22.63 26.48
C THR A 19 -16.88 -22.25 27.67
N PHE A 20 -16.65 -20.96 27.88
CA PHE A 20 -15.97 -20.45 29.05
C PHE A 20 -16.97 -20.30 30.20
N THR A 21 -16.83 -21.15 31.20
CA THR A 21 -17.40 -20.95 32.52
C THR A 21 -16.34 -20.31 33.40
N ALA A 22 -16.56 -19.07 33.75
CA ALA A 22 -16.10 -18.36 34.95
C ALA A 22 -15.45 -16.98 34.69
N CYS A 23 -16.25 -16.02 34.30
CA CYS A 23 -16.19 -14.65 34.83
C CYS A 23 -17.56 -14.02 34.58
N LYS A 24 -18.07 -13.22 35.56
CA LYS A 24 -19.47 -12.73 35.59
C LYS A 24 -19.83 -11.68 34.51
N GLY A 25 -19.22 -11.71 33.35
CA GLY A 25 -19.58 -10.90 32.18
C GLY A 25 -20.44 -11.69 31.21
N LYS A 26 -21.50 -11.08 30.67
CA LYS A 26 -22.30 -11.69 29.61
C LYS A 26 -21.71 -11.37 28.26
N THR A 27 -21.21 -12.39 27.58
CA THR A 27 -20.75 -12.25 26.18
C THR A 27 -21.87 -12.58 25.23
N THR A 28 -22.15 -11.71 24.27
CA THR A 28 -23.12 -11.93 23.20
C THR A 28 -22.36 -11.78 21.87
N VAL A 29 -22.52 -12.76 20.96
CA VAL A 29 -22.03 -12.66 19.58
C VAL A 29 -23.16 -12.07 18.76
N ASN A 30 -22.90 -10.96 18.08
CA ASN A 30 -23.88 -10.28 17.24
C ASN A 30 -23.89 -10.92 15.83
N ASP A 31 -24.95 -10.69 15.07
CA ASP A 31 -25.10 -11.24 13.71
C ASP A 31 -24.07 -10.68 12.71
N ASP A 32 -23.46 -9.55 13.02
CA ASP A 32 -22.37 -8.91 12.22
C ASP A 32 -20.97 -9.45 12.55
N GLY A 33 -20.87 -10.45 13.43
CA GLY A 33 -19.60 -11.05 13.85
C GLY A 33 -18.89 -10.30 14.99
N THR A 34 -19.45 -9.18 15.48
CA THR A 34 -18.92 -8.49 16.65
C THR A 34 -19.29 -9.26 17.93
N LYS A 35 -18.40 -9.22 18.93
CA LYS A 35 -18.68 -9.75 20.26
C LYS A 35 -18.89 -8.58 21.22
N THR A 36 -20.03 -8.55 21.90
CA THR A 36 -20.29 -7.59 22.97
C THR A 36 -20.08 -8.26 24.31
N VAL A 37 -19.19 -7.69 25.11
CA VAL A 37 -18.95 -8.14 26.51
C VAL A 37 -19.52 -7.09 27.46
N GLN A 38 -20.38 -7.51 28.34
CA GLN A 38 -20.91 -6.63 29.39
C GLN A 38 -20.11 -6.86 30.67
N THR A 39 -19.45 -5.82 31.18
CA THR A 39 -18.69 -5.92 32.43
C THR A 39 -19.60 -5.93 33.67
N GLU A 40 -19.05 -6.32 34.80
CA GLU A 40 -19.79 -6.32 36.10
C GLU A 40 -20.33 -4.93 36.48
N LYS A 41 -19.78 -3.84 35.96
CA LYS A 41 -20.22 -2.47 36.22
C LYS A 41 -21.07 -1.88 35.06
N GLY A 42 -21.57 -2.71 34.16
CA GLY A 42 -22.49 -2.29 33.11
C GLY A 42 -21.80 -1.62 31.88
N VAL A 43 -20.48 -1.63 31.82
CA VAL A 43 -19.75 -1.18 30.66
C VAL A 43 -19.90 -2.23 29.56
N LYS A 44 -20.44 -1.84 28.42
CA LYS A 44 -20.47 -2.68 27.21
C LYS A 44 -19.23 -2.44 26.39
N ILE A 45 -18.49 -3.50 26.08
CA ILE A 45 -17.33 -3.48 25.22
C ILE A 45 -17.71 -4.26 24.00
N THR A 46 -17.61 -3.63 22.83
CA THR A 46 -17.80 -4.32 21.56
C THR A 46 -16.43 -4.68 20.99
N GLU A 47 -16.11 -5.97 20.98
CA GLU A 47 -14.97 -6.49 20.23
C GLU A 47 -15.39 -6.63 18.79
N THR A 48 -14.73 -5.89 17.90
CA THR A 48 -14.84 -6.16 16.48
C THR A 48 -13.67 -7.08 16.14
N ALA A 49 -13.95 -8.38 16.00
CA ALA A 49 -12.94 -9.29 15.47
C ALA A 49 -12.47 -8.77 14.11
N ALA A 50 -11.21 -9.00 13.77
CA ALA A 50 -10.73 -8.81 12.40
C ALA A 50 -11.77 -9.44 11.49
N LYS A 51 -12.28 -8.67 10.54
CA LYS A 51 -13.43 -9.07 9.71
C LYS A 51 -13.16 -10.43 9.10
N ALA A 52 -13.94 -11.45 9.43
CA ALA A 52 -13.85 -12.77 8.81
C ALA A 52 -14.34 -12.66 7.36
N VAL A 53 -13.45 -12.18 6.47
CA VAL A 53 -13.74 -11.97 5.07
C VAL A 53 -13.55 -13.31 4.34
N GLN A 54 -14.59 -13.77 3.66
CA GLN A 54 -14.44 -14.87 2.72
C GLN A 54 -13.58 -14.41 1.55
N THR A 55 -12.64 -15.24 1.14
CA THR A 55 -11.75 -14.95 0.01
C THR A 55 -11.96 -15.96 -1.12
N GLU A 56 -11.59 -15.56 -2.34
CA GLU A 56 -11.60 -16.40 -3.52
C GLU A 56 -10.34 -16.17 -4.35
N LYS A 57 -9.93 -17.17 -5.12
CA LYS A 57 -8.81 -17.05 -6.05
C LYS A 57 -9.29 -16.38 -7.33
N TYR A 58 -8.61 -15.32 -7.74
CA TYR A 58 -8.74 -14.71 -9.06
C TYR A 58 -7.52 -15.09 -9.89
N GLU A 59 -7.72 -15.53 -11.13
CA GLU A 59 -6.65 -16.04 -12.00
C GLU A 59 -6.88 -15.61 -13.45
N THR A 60 -5.80 -15.16 -14.09
CA THR A 60 -5.71 -14.79 -15.50
C THR A 60 -4.53 -15.54 -16.13
N ALA A 61 -4.27 -15.30 -17.43
CA ALA A 61 -3.05 -15.79 -18.07
C ALA A 61 -1.78 -15.12 -17.53
N ASP A 62 -1.91 -13.90 -17.00
CA ASP A 62 -0.78 -13.05 -16.62
C ASP A 62 -0.44 -13.14 -15.13
N PHE A 63 -1.46 -13.30 -14.28
CA PHE A 63 -1.26 -13.35 -12.83
C PHE A 63 -2.37 -14.10 -12.10
N SER A 64 -2.10 -14.47 -10.86
CA SER A 64 -3.10 -14.92 -9.90
C SER A 64 -2.97 -14.18 -8.57
N ILE A 65 -4.12 -13.98 -7.89
CA ILE A 65 -4.19 -13.33 -6.59
C ILE A 65 -5.41 -13.85 -5.83
N THR A 66 -5.30 -13.95 -4.52
CA THR A 66 -6.46 -14.16 -3.64
C THR A 66 -7.09 -12.80 -3.34
N ILE A 67 -8.41 -12.70 -3.46
CA ILE A 67 -9.16 -11.47 -3.25
C ILE A 67 -10.31 -11.69 -2.27
N PRO A 68 -10.79 -10.67 -1.57
CA PRO A 68 -12.06 -10.76 -0.85
C PRO A 68 -13.19 -11.12 -1.83
N LYS A 69 -14.06 -12.03 -1.43
CA LYS A 69 -15.12 -12.55 -2.27
C LYS A 69 -16.07 -11.46 -2.75
N GLY A 70 -16.29 -11.42 -4.06
CA GLY A 70 -17.16 -10.43 -4.68
C GLY A 70 -16.51 -9.08 -4.97
N TRP A 71 -15.22 -8.92 -4.70
CA TRP A 71 -14.49 -7.73 -5.11
C TRP A 71 -14.20 -7.73 -6.61
N VAL A 72 -14.05 -6.54 -7.17
CA VAL A 72 -13.84 -6.32 -8.60
C VAL A 72 -12.36 -6.12 -8.88
N VAL A 73 -11.85 -6.86 -9.88
CA VAL A 73 -10.49 -6.71 -10.40
C VAL A 73 -10.55 -5.94 -11.70
N THR A 74 -9.79 -4.85 -11.78
CA THR A 74 -9.57 -4.08 -13.01
C THR A 74 -8.08 -4.02 -13.30
N THR A 75 -7.72 -4.08 -14.58
CA THR A 75 -6.33 -4.01 -15.04
C THR A 75 -6.19 -2.93 -16.12
N GLY A 76 -4.99 -2.40 -16.25
CA GLY A 76 -4.62 -1.44 -17.29
C GLY A 76 -3.12 -1.49 -17.55
N GLY A 77 -2.65 -0.73 -18.54
CA GLY A 77 -1.26 -0.76 -18.95
C GLY A 77 -0.84 -2.06 -19.62
N ALA A 78 0.39 -2.10 -20.10
CA ALA A 78 0.96 -3.29 -20.76
C ALA A 78 2.40 -3.52 -20.29
N ASN A 79 2.82 -4.78 -20.25
CA ASN A 79 4.19 -5.15 -19.89
C ASN A 79 4.59 -4.57 -18.54
N ILE A 80 5.74 -3.88 -18.46
CA ILE A 80 6.24 -3.27 -17.21
C ILE A 80 5.35 -2.12 -16.69
N TYR A 81 4.40 -1.64 -17.46
CA TYR A 81 3.42 -0.61 -17.04
C TYR A 81 2.10 -1.20 -16.58
N HIS A 82 2.03 -2.53 -16.45
CA HIS A 82 0.83 -3.21 -16.01
C HIS A 82 0.41 -2.77 -14.60
N THR A 83 -0.89 -2.57 -14.44
CA THR A 83 -1.50 -2.21 -13.16
C THR A 83 -2.69 -3.10 -12.86
N ILE A 84 -2.87 -3.39 -11.58
CA ILE A 84 -3.99 -4.16 -11.04
C ILE A 84 -4.63 -3.33 -9.95
N ARG A 85 -5.95 -3.21 -9.98
CA ARG A 85 -6.76 -2.67 -8.88
C ARG A 85 -7.81 -3.69 -8.51
N VAL A 86 -7.84 -4.07 -7.23
CA VAL A 86 -8.86 -4.93 -6.63
C VAL A 86 -9.61 -4.08 -5.62
N SER A 87 -10.90 -3.86 -5.79
CA SER A 87 -11.67 -2.98 -4.93
C SER A 87 -13.04 -3.53 -4.57
N ASP A 88 -13.52 -3.16 -3.39
CA ASP A 88 -14.90 -3.39 -2.97
C ASP A 88 -15.85 -2.58 -3.86
N PRO A 89 -16.81 -3.21 -4.56
CA PRO A 89 -17.76 -2.48 -5.40
C PRO A 89 -18.68 -1.54 -4.61
N ASN A 90 -18.85 -1.78 -3.30
CA ASN A 90 -19.69 -0.94 -2.44
C ASN A 90 -18.92 0.20 -1.76
N GLU A 91 -17.62 0.01 -1.55
CA GLU A 91 -16.72 1.01 -0.95
C GLU A 91 -15.34 0.99 -1.63
N PRO A 92 -15.18 1.71 -2.75
CA PRO A 92 -13.98 1.65 -3.58
C PRO A 92 -12.69 2.14 -2.91
N LEU A 93 -12.76 2.76 -1.72
CA LEU A 93 -11.60 3.06 -0.88
C LEU A 93 -10.98 1.79 -0.29
N ASN A 94 -11.78 0.74 -0.07
CA ASN A 94 -11.28 -0.57 0.31
C ASN A 94 -10.66 -1.20 -0.95
N CYS A 95 -9.34 -1.13 -1.05
CA CYS A 95 -8.64 -1.38 -2.30
C CYS A 95 -7.24 -1.96 -2.09
N MET A 96 -6.86 -2.86 -2.98
CA MET A 96 -5.47 -3.25 -3.24
C MET A 96 -5.10 -2.73 -4.63
N PHE A 97 -4.01 -2.01 -4.73
CA PHE A 97 -3.52 -1.42 -5.96
C PHE A 97 -2.06 -1.76 -6.19
N ILE A 98 -1.73 -2.12 -7.42
CA ILE A 98 -0.37 -2.39 -7.88
C ILE A 98 -0.14 -1.69 -9.21
N LEU A 99 1.03 -1.08 -9.38
CA LEU A 99 1.56 -0.59 -10.65
C LEU A 99 3.04 -0.97 -10.72
N LEU A 100 3.44 -1.73 -11.72
CA LEU A 100 4.81 -2.22 -11.82
C LEU A 100 5.82 -1.09 -12.00
N LYS A 101 5.50 -0.11 -12.85
CA LYS A 101 6.36 1.05 -13.13
C LYS A 101 5.54 2.30 -13.44
N ALA A 102 5.89 3.39 -12.80
CA ALA A 102 5.53 4.75 -13.19
C ALA A 102 6.78 5.47 -13.70
N GLU A 103 6.70 6.16 -14.82
CA GLU A 103 7.84 6.90 -15.38
C GLU A 103 7.47 8.30 -15.85
N CYS A 104 8.50 9.03 -16.30
CA CYS A 104 8.39 10.42 -16.69
C CYS A 104 7.99 11.35 -15.55
N LEU A 105 8.56 11.13 -14.34
CA LEU A 105 8.43 12.05 -13.22
C LEU A 105 9.58 13.07 -13.31
N LEU A 106 9.34 14.22 -13.92
CA LEU A 106 10.42 15.16 -14.25
C LEU A 106 11.14 15.70 -13.02
N HIS A 107 12.44 15.96 -13.14
CA HIS A 107 13.28 16.49 -12.07
C HIS A 107 12.88 17.90 -11.65
N SER A 108 12.42 18.73 -12.59
CA SER A 108 12.15 20.13 -12.32
C SER A 108 11.15 20.77 -13.30
N TYR A 109 10.56 21.87 -12.86
CA TYR A 109 9.71 22.72 -13.72
C TYR A 109 10.51 23.34 -14.88
N ALA A 110 11.79 23.67 -14.67
CA ALA A 110 12.65 24.17 -15.76
C ALA A 110 12.83 23.13 -16.87
N GLY A 111 13.01 21.87 -16.50
CA GLY A 111 13.02 20.74 -17.44
C GLY A 111 11.69 20.60 -18.18
N LYS A 112 10.57 20.71 -17.46
CA LYS A 112 9.23 20.66 -18.04
C LYS A 112 9.01 21.78 -19.07
N GLU A 113 9.35 23.03 -18.73
CA GLU A 113 9.26 24.16 -19.66
C GLU A 113 10.09 23.94 -20.93
N ALA A 114 11.29 23.37 -20.79
CA ALA A 114 12.15 23.03 -21.93
C ALA A 114 11.52 21.95 -22.80
N TRP A 115 10.93 20.91 -22.23
CA TRP A 115 10.18 19.90 -22.99
C TRP A 115 8.95 20.47 -23.68
N GLN A 116 8.21 21.37 -23.03
CA GLN A 116 7.08 22.09 -23.65
C GLN A 116 7.52 22.97 -24.82
N SER A 117 8.65 23.68 -24.68
CA SER A 117 9.24 24.46 -25.75
C SER A 117 9.61 23.58 -26.95
N ASN A 118 10.26 22.44 -26.71
CA ASN A 118 10.63 21.49 -27.77
C ASN A 118 9.40 20.91 -28.48
N TYR A 119 8.35 20.56 -27.71
CA TYR A 119 7.07 20.10 -28.27
C TYR A 119 6.42 21.16 -29.14
N SER A 120 6.38 22.42 -28.68
CA SER A 120 5.83 23.56 -29.41
C SER A 120 6.58 23.86 -30.71
N MET A 121 7.87 23.53 -30.78
CA MET A 121 8.70 23.64 -32.00
C MET A 121 8.51 22.46 -32.97
N GLY A 122 7.56 21.60 -32.74
CA GLY A 122 7.18 20.48 -33.61
C GLY A 122 7.83 19.13 -33.27
N ASN A 123 8.57 19.02 -32.18
CA ASN A 123 9.09 17.72 -31.71
C ASN A 123 7.99 16.91 -31.05
N THR A 124 7.24 16.13 -31.81
CA THR A 124 6.12 15.33 -31.31
C THR A 124 6.55 14.25 -30.29
N GLN A 125 7.81 13.80 -30.32
CA GLN A 125 8.35 12.85 -29.34
C GLN A 125 8.50 13.47 -27.95
N ALA A 126 8.53 14.81 -27.86
CA ALA A 126 8.55 15.52 -26.59
C ALA A 126 7.18 15.58 -25.90
N ALA A 127 6.08 15.14 -26.54
CA ALA A 127 4.72 15.27 -26.03
C ALA A 127 4.55 14.65 -24.65
N LEU A 128 5.10 13.43 -24.43
CA LEU A 128 5.02 12.74 -23.16
C LEU A 128 5.66 13.57 -22.04
N PHE A 129 6.91 14.01 -22.23
CA PHE A 129 7.64 14.80 -21.22
C PHE A 129 7.05 16.20 -21.02
N ALA A 130 6.53 16.82 -22.09
CA ALA A 130 5.88 18.14 -21.99
C ALA A 130 4.65 18.16 -21.06
N ASN A 131 3.96 17.03 -20.98
CA ASN A 131 2.77 16.87 -20.13
C ASN A 131 3.08 16.19 -18.79
N ALA A 132 4.25 15.58 -18.63
CA ALA A 132 4.61 14.80 -17.47
C ALA A 132 4.57 15.61 -16.15
N PRO A 133 4.23 14.99 -15.03
CA PRO A 133 4.30 15.65 -13.73
C PRO A 133 5.75 15.90 -13.32
N VAL A 134 5.94 16.88 -12.45
CA VAL A 134 7.25 17.19 -11.82
C VAL A 134 7.25 16.59 -10.41
N LEU A 135 8.31 15.84 -10.09
CA LEU A 135 8.55 15.29 -8.77
C LEU A 135 9.73 16.02 -8.13
N GLU A 136 9.46 17.17 -7.51
CA GLU A 136 10.49 17.85 -6.70
C GLU A 136 10.73 17.06 -5.41
N ASN A 137 11.99 17.04 -4.94
CA ASN A 137 12.39 16.29 -3.75
C ASN A 137 11.95 14.81 -3.80
N PRO A 138 12.56 14.02 -4.69
CA PRO A 138 12.11 12.67 -4.98
C PRO A 138 12.12 11.78 -3.73
N SER A 139 10.98 11.17 -3.47
CA SER A 139 10.76 10.19 -2.41
C SER A 139 9.43 9.48 -2.65
N THR A 140 9.21 8.36 -2.02
CA THR A 140 7.91 7.66 -2.05
C THR A 140 6.78 8.55 -1.55
N GLU A 141 6.99 9.31 -0.48
CA GLU A 141 6.01 10.26 0.03
C GLU A 141 5.61 11.29 -1.03
N ASN A 142 6.59 11.97 -1.65
CA ASN A 142 6.30 13.00 -2.64
C ASN A 142 5.74 12.42 -3.94
N PHE A 143 6.11 11.19 -4.29
CA PHE A 143 5.48 10.48 -5.40
C PHE A 143 3.98 10.27 -5.14
N PHE A 144 3.59 9.77 -3.95
CA PHE A 144 2.17 9.59 -3.63
C PHE A 144 1.41 10.92 -3.50
N LYS A 145 2.06 12.01 -3.08
CA LYS A 145 1.45 13.37 -3.11
C LYS A 145 1.06 13.84 -4.51
N ILE A 146 1.79 13.41 -5.54
CA ILE A 146 1.48 13.74 -6.94
C ILE A 146 0.82 12.58 -7.70
N PHE A 147 0.50 11.48 -7.03
CA PHE A 147 0.02 10.25 -7.69
C PHE A 147 -1.29 10.47 -8.44
N THR A 148 -2.22 11.25 -7.89
CA THR A 148 -3.46 11.64 -8.57
C THR A 148 -3.16 12.35 -9.89
N GLN A 149 -2.23 13.31 -9.88
CA GLN A 149 -1.79 14.01 -11.09
C GLN A 149 -1.09 13.05 -12.08
N TYR A 150 -0.30 12.10 -11.59
CA TYR A 150 0.31 11.07 -12.42
C TYR A 150 -0.73 10.20 -13.10
N GLY A 151 -1.74 9.72 -12.38
CA GLY A 151 -2.83 8.92 -12.94
C GLY A 151 -3.60 9.65 -14.04
N ASP A 152 -3.95 10.92 -13.80
CA ASP A 152 -4.62 11.76 -14.79
C ASP A 152 -3.75 11.97 -16.04
N PHE A 153 -2.44 12.19 -15.86
CA PHE A 153 -1.46 12.35 -16.94
C PHE A 153 -1.34 11.08 -17.79
N ILE A 154 -1.06 9.93 -17.17
CA ILE A 154 -0.76 8.71 -17.91
C ILE A 154 -1.99 8.16 -18.64
N THR A 155 -3.18 8.31 -18.07
CA THR A 155 -4.43 7.92 -18.72
C THR A 155 -4.68 8.70 -20.02
N GLN A 156 -4.23 9.96 -20.08
CA GLN A 156 -4.34 10.79 -21.29
C GLN A 156 -3.26 10.47 -22.34
N MET A 157 -2.09 10.03 -21.89
CA MET A 157 -0.92 9.87 -22.77
C MET A 157 -0.75 8.44 -23.28
N ASP A 158 -1.27 7.44 -22.59
CA ASP A 158 -1.11 6.03 -22.94
C ASP A 158 -2.47 5.33 -23.07
N THR A 159 -2.81 4.95 -24.30
CA THR A 159 -4.08 4.29 -24.65
C THR A 159 -4.25 2.91 -23.99
N THR A 160 -3.18 2.29 -23.51
CA THR A 160 -3.27 1.01 -22.80
C THR A 160 -3.99 1.13 -21.45
N TYR A 161 -4.17 2.35 -20.94
CA TYR A 161 -4.99 2.67 -19.78
C TYR A 161 -6.42 3.13 -20.12
N SER A 162 -6.82 2.99 -21.40
CA SER A 162 -8.17 3.40 -21.80
C SER A 162 -9.24 2.63 -21.00
N GLY A 163 -10.12 3.37 -20.33
CA GLY A 163 -11.16 2.80 -19.46
C GLY A 163 -10.68 2.36 -18.07
N TYR A 164 -9.37 2.48 -17.76
CA TYR A 164 -8.85 2.24 -16.43
C TYR A 164 -8.94 3.50 -15.57
N THR A 165 -9.28 3.34 -14.29
CA THR A 165 -9.35 4.44 -13.33
C THR A 165 -8.34 4.22 -12.23
N PHE A 166 -7.33 5.10 -12.15
CA PHE A 166 -6.36 5.11 -11.07
C PHE A 166 -7.03 5.53 -9.74
N PRO A 167 -6.61 4.95 -8.59
CA PRO A 167 -7.03 5.47 -7.30
C PRO A 167 -6.50 6.89 -7.10
N ARG A 168 -7.19 7.67 -6.26
CA ARG A 168 -6.80 9.05 -5.94
C ARG A 168 -6.29 9.12 -4.50
N TYR A 169 -5.18 9.80 -4.31
CA TYR A 169 -4.56 9.98 -3.00
C TYR A 169 -4.33 11.46 -2.72
N ASP A 170 -5.42 12.25 -2.74
CA ASP A 170 -5.36 13.68 -2.48
C ASP A 170 -5.06 13.93 -0.98
N ASN A 171 -4.44 15.06 -0.64
CA ASN A 171 -4.06 15.41 0.73
C ASN A 171 -3.24 14.33 1.45
N PHE A 172 -2.38 13.63 0.71
CA PHE A 172 -1.56 12.54 1.22
C PHE A 172 -0.66 13.00 2.38
N THR A 173 -0.83 12.36 3.54
CA THR A 173 -0.11 12.70 4.76
C THR A 173 0.45 11.43 5.40
N VAL A 174 1.79 11.35 5.48
CA VAL A 174 2.47 10.20 6.08
C VAL A 174 2.32 10.23 7.59
N THR A 175 1.88 9.12 8.15
CA THR A 175 1.74 8.91 9.59
C THR A 175 2.87 8.02 10.14
N GLU A 176 3.44 7.14 9.29
CA GLU A 176 4.52 6.24 9.71
C GLU A 176 5.42 5.88 8.53
N ARG A 177 6.70 5.62 8.80
CA ARG A 177 7.70 5.14 7.83
C ARG A 177 8.30 3.84 8.31
N PHE A 178 8.51 2.89 7.39
CA PHE A 178 9.04 1.57 7.71
C PHE A 178 10.34 1.32 6.95
N ALA A 179 11.24 0.56 7.58
CA ALA A 179 12.41 0.06 6.89
C ALA A 179 12.00 -0.98 5.83
N SER A 180 12.58 -0.88 4.65
CA SER A 180 12.43 -1.85 3.58
C SER A 180 13.66 -2.75 3.48
N ASN A 181 13.43 -4.01 3.13
CA ASN A 181 14.47 -4.98 2.75
C ASN A 181 14.42 -5.28 1.24
N SER A 182 13.83 -4.39 0.44
CA SER A 182 13.73 -4.60 -1.00
C SER A 182 15.10 -4.64 -1.68
N ASN A 183 15.16 -5.34 -2.82
CA ASN A 183 16.37 -5.39 -3.66
C ASN A 183 16.71 -4.02 -4.27
N LEU A 184 15.77 -3.08 -4.22
CA LEU A 184 15.91 -1.72 -4.78
C LEU A 184 16.35 -0.69 -3.75
N LYS A 185 16.40 -1.05 -2.48
CA LYS A 185 16.71 -0.13 -1.37
C LYS A 185 17.98 0.71 -1.61
N SER A 186 19.01 0.12 -2.22
CA SER A 186 20.26 0.84 -2.50
C SER A 186 20.16 1.87 -3.63
N TYR A 187 19.09 1.84 -4.42
CA TYR A 187 18.80 2.74 -5.52
C TYR A 187 17.65 3.68 -5.22
N ALA A 188 16.81 3.32 -4.24
CA ALA A 188 15.64 4.08 -3.87
C ALA A 188 16.00 5.39 -3.18
N LEU A 189 15.29 6.44 -3.54
CA LEU A 189 15.41 7.76 -2.95
C LEU A 189 14.41 7.89 -1.79
N GLY A 190 14.92 7.85 -0.56
CA GLY A 190 14.12 7.89 0.67
C GLY A 190 13.61 6.50 1.12
N GLU A 191 12.65 6.52 2.06
CA GLU A 191 11.99 5.31 2.53
C GLU A 191 11.00 4.80 1.50
N GLU A 192 10.97 3.47 1.31
CA GLU A 192 10.09 2.82 0.33
C GLU A 192 8.71 2.48 0.90
N LEU A 193 8.56 2.33 2.23
CA LEU A 193 7.35 1.86 2.88
C LEU A 193 6.78 2.90 3.82
N LEU A 194 5.49 3.20 3.66
CA LEU A 194 4.79 4.25 4.39
C LEU A 194 3.43 3.76 4.87
N ARG A 195 2.97 4.32 6.00
CA ARG A 195 1.56 4.40 6.35
C ARG A 195 1.12 5.85 6.19
N ALA A 196 -0.04 6.07 5.60
CA ALA A 196 -0.51 7.42 5.32
C ALA A 196 -2.03 7.51 5.37
N THR A 197 -2.52 8.73 5.62
CA THR A 197 -3.91 9.11 5.38
C THR A 197 -4.01 9.93 4.09
N PHE A 198 -5.17 9.90 3.46
CA PHE A 198 -5.45 10.62 2.21
C PHE A 198 -6.94 10.91 2.08
N THR A 199 -7.32 11.60 1.02
CA THR A 199 -8.72 11.77 0.63
C THR A 199 -8.93 11.27 -0.81
N ASP A 200 -10.06 10.62 -1.05
CA ASP A 200 -10.55 10.31 -2.39
C ASP A 200 -11.98 10.83 -2.52
N ASN A 201 -12.21 11.79 -3.43
CA ASN A 201 -13.51 12.43 -3.62
C ASN A 201 -14.17 12.93 -2.31
N GLY A 202 -13.35 13.46 -1.39
CA GLY A 202 -13.78 14.00 -0.10
C GLY A 202 -13.96 12.98 1.02
N LYS A 203 -13.84 11.68 0.75
CA LYS A 203 -13.82 10.63 1.78
C LYS A 203 -12.40 10.47 2.30
N GLN A 204 -12.26 10.27 3.61
CA GLN A 204 -10.97 10.00 4.24
C GLN A 204 -10.61 8.52 4.15
N GLY A 205 -9.41 8.27 3.64
CA GLY A 205 -8.80 6.94 3.59
C GLY A 205 -7.54 6.86 4.42
N GLU A 206 -7.16 5.66 4.76
CA GLU A 206 -5.89 5.30 5.37
C GLU A 206 -5.33 4.05 4.65
N GLY A 207 -4.02 3.91 4.63
CA GLY A 207 -3.42 2.74 3.97
C GLY A 207 -1.94 2.57 4.20
N LEU A 208 -1.46 1.42 3.71
CA LEU A 208 -0.05 1.08 3.55
C LEU A 208 0.36 1.34 2.11
N PHE A 209 1.48 1.99 1.92
CA PHE A 209 1.98 2.41 0.62
C PHE A 209 3.43 2.00 0.43
N ALA A 210 3.78 1.55 -0.76
CA ALA A 210 5.15 1.22 -1.13
C ALA A 210 5.47 1.73 -2.53
N ALA A 211 6.69 2.21 -2.72
CA ALA A 211 7.28 2.45 -4.03
C ALA A 211 8.81 2.58 -3.91
N SER A 212 9.53 2.17 -4.93
CA SER A 212 10.96 2.45 -5.05
C SER A 212 11.16 3.56 -6.08
N VAL A 213 11.31 4.80 -5.61
CA VAL A 213 11.58 5.96 -6.47
C VAL A 213 13.06 5.99 -6.80
N VAL A 214 13.40 5.97 -8.10
CA VAL A 214 14.77 5.85 -8.61
C VAL A 214 15.06 6.96 -9.59
N ASP A 215 16.27 7.52 -9.53
CA ASP A 215 16.74 8.48 -10.53
C ASP A 215 17.16 7.76 -11.82
N PHE A 216 16.49 8.10 -12.93
CA PHE A 216 16.91 7.61 -14.25
C PHE A 216 18.15 8.34 -14.79
N GLY A 217 18.43 9.51 -14.26
CA GLY A 217 19.58 10.33 -14.60
C GLY A 217 19.24 11.64 -15.30
N LYS A 218 20.26 12.46 -15.43
CA LYS A 218 20.17 13.79 -16.05
C LYS A 218 20.22 13.69 -17.57
N TYR A 219 19.46 14.55 -18.21
CA TYR A 219 19.43 14.69 -19.65
C TYR A 219 19.48 16.16 -20.04
N ALA A 220 20.54 16.60 -20.74
CA ALA A 220 20.66 17.98 -21.18
C ALA A 220 19.68 18.26 -22.34
N ILE A 221 18.75 19.19 -22.13
CA ILE A 221 17.78 19.61 -23.14
C ILE A 221 17.85 21.12 -23.34
N SER A 222 17.66 21.57 -24.60
CA SER A 222 17.58 22.99 -24.90
C SER A 222 16.33 23.62 -24.27
N SER A 223 16.51 24.71 -23.53
CA SER A 223 15.40 25.50 -22.98
C SER A 223 14.66 26.36 -24.01
N GLY A 224 15.14 26.39 -25.26
CA GLY A 224 14.66 27.33 -26.28
C GLY A 224 15.08 28.79 -26.07
N LYS A 225 15.81 29.10 -25.01
CA LYS A 225 16.28 30.44 -24.66
C LYS A 225 17.73 30.62 -25.07
N LEU A 226 18.09 31.81 -25.62
CA LEU A 226 19.46 32.19 -25.93
C LEU A 226 20.03 32.99 -24.75
N VAL A 227 21.25 32.63 -24.35
CA VAL A 227 22.09 33.43 -23.46
C VAL A 227 23.32 33.87 -24.28
N GLY A 228 23.33 35.11 -24.68
CA GLY A 228 24.25 35.55 -25.75
C GLY A 228 23.92 34.88 -27.09
N TYR A 229 24.90 34.17 -27.67
CA TYR A 229 24.74 33.42 -28.93
C TYR A 229 24.59 31.90 -28.70
N GLN A 230 24.46 31.46 -27.45
CA GLN A 230 24.35 30.03 -27.11
C GLN A 230 22.96 29.67 -26.62
N LEU A 231 22.44 28.53 -27.08
CA LEU A 231 21.25 27.95 -26.55
C LEU A 231 21.52 27.48 -25.12
N GLN A 232 20.70 27.98 -24.19
CA GLN A 232 20.75 27.53 -22.80
C GLN A 232 20.22 26.08 -22.71
N THR A 233 20.93 25.23 -22.00
CA THR A 233 20.49 23.88 -21.69
C THR A 233 20.11 23.79 -20.21
N VAL A 234 19.14 22.95 -19.93
CA VAL A 234 18.66 22.60 -18.58
C VAL A 234 18.60 21.08 -18.45
N ASP A 235 18.45 20.62 -17.21
CA ASP A 235 18.22 19.19 -16.96
C ASP A 235 16.76 18.83 -17.30
N GLY A 236 16.61 18.00 -18.33
CA GLY A 236 15.34 17.40 -18.76
C GLY A 236 15.15 15.96 -18.29
N GLY A 237 15.97 15.50 -17.34
CA GLY A 237 15.90 14.15 -16.78
C GLY A 237 14.66 13.91 -15.93
N TYR A 238 14.50 12.66 -15.49
CA TYR A 238 13.30 12.25 -14.75
C TYR A 238 13.58 11.10 -13.79
N TYR A 239 12.67 10.93 -12.85
CA TYR A 239 12.60 9.79 -11.94
C TYR A 239 11.59 8.76 -12.44
N MET A 240 11.73 7.55 -11.93
CA MET A 240 10.77 6.45 -12.08
C MET A 240 10.40 5.93 -10.71
N ALA A 241 9.18 5.43 -10.57
CA ALA A 241 8.76 4.69 -9.39
C ALA A 241 8.43 3.26 -9.79
N TYR A 242 9.04 2.30 -9.11
CA TYR A 242 8.83 0.87 -9.33
C TYR A 242 8.09 0.24 -8.17
N ASN A 243 7.38 -0.87 -8.47
CA ASN A 243 6.67 -1.66 -7.48
C ASN A 243 5.76 -0.79 -6.61
N VAL A 244 4.97 0.06 -7.27
CA VAL A 244 4.02 0.93 -6.59
C VAL A 244 2.88 0.08 -6.07
N VAL A 245 2.69 0.08 -4.75
CA VAL A 245 1.67 -0.71 -4.05
C VAL A 245 0.91 0.18 -3.10
N ALA A 246 -0.40 0.00 -3.05
CA ALA A 246 -1.23 0.57 -2.00
C ALA A 246 -2.26 -0.45 -1.52
N ILE A 247 -2.41 -0.54 -0.21
CA ILE A 247 -3.46 -1.30 0.48
C ILE A 247 -4.22 -0.28 1.30
N THR A 248 -5.47 0.00 0.94
CA THR A 248 -6.23 1.10 1.51
C THR A 248 -7.62 0.67 1.99
N ALA A 249 -8.18 1.44 2.91
CA ALA A 249 -9.59 1.39 3.27
C ALA A 249 -10.06 2.76 3.79
N VAL A 250 -11.35 2.87 4.09
CA VAL A 250 -11.89 4.02 4.83
C VAL A 250 -11.13 4.14 6.15
N LYS A 251 -10.69 5.36 6.50
CA LYS A 251 -9.78 5.61 7.62
C LYS A 251 -10.20 4.92 8.92
N ASP A 252 -11.47 5.04 9.29
CA ASP A 252 -11.95 4.51 10.56
C ASP A 252 -12.10 2.97 10.59
N THR A 253 -12.06 2.32 9.40
CA THR A 253 -12.18 0.86 9.25
C THR A 253 -10.90 0.21 8.71
N PHE A 254 -9.86 0.97 8.41
CA PHE A 254 -8.62 0.43 7.82
C PHE A 254 -8.03 -0.70 8.66
N ILE A 255 -8.10 -0.58 9.98
CA ILE A 255 -7.58 -1.59 10.91
C ILE A 255 -8.27 -2.95 10.74
N GLU A 256 -9.55 -2.98 10.37
CA GLU A 256 -10.29 -4.22 10.14
C GLU A 256 -9.84 -4.91 8.83
N TRP A 257 -9.36 -4.10 7.87
CA TRP A 257 -8.96 -4.56 6.55
C TRP A 257 -7.47 -4.82 6.39
N GLU A 258 -6.62 -4.15 7.18
CA GLU A 258 -5.17 -4.17 7.02
C GLU A 258 -4.59 -5.58 6.90
N SER A 259 -4.91 -6.47 7.85
CA SER A 259 -4.38 -7.83 7.85
C SER A 259 -4.91 -8.66 6.69
N VAL A 260 -6.21 -8.60 6.42
CA VAL A 260 -6.85 -9.37 5.34
C VAL A 260 -6.30 -8.96 3.98
N LEU A 261 -6.22 -7.65 3.70
CA LEU A 261 -5.73 -7.16 2.41
C LEU A 261 -4.23 -7.40 2.24
N THR A 262 -3.45 -7.34 3.33
CA THR A 262 -2.02 -7.68 3.29
C THR A 262 -1.83 -9.17 2.96
N GLU A 263 -2.58 -10.06 3.59
CA GLU A 263 -2.55 -11.50 3.28
C GLU A 263 -2.99 -11.78 1.84
N CYS A 264 -4.02 -11.10 1.36
CA CYS A 264 -4.43 -11.21 -0.05
C CYS A 264 -3.29 -10.74 -0.99
N MET A 265 -2.68 -9.60 -0.70
CA MET A 265 -1.60 -9.03 -1.52
C MET A 265 -0.39 -9.96 -1.62
N LYS A 266 -0.02 -10.68 -0.55
CA LYS A 266 1.06 -11.67 -0.56
C LYS A 266 0.85 -12.81 -1.54
N THR A 267 -0.40 -13.07 -1.92
CA THR A 267 -0.71 -14.16 -2.87
C THR A 267 -0.58 -13.75 -4.32
N LEU A 268 -0.26 -12.47 -4.59
CA LEU A 268 -0.04 -12.00 -5.97
C LEU A 268 1.17 -12.72 -6.56
N ASP A 269 0.96 -13.36 -7.69
CA ASP A 269 1.97 -14.10 -8.43
C ASP A 269 1.81 -13.88 -9.93
N TYR A 270 2.78 -13.22 -10.54
CA TYR A 270 2.82 -13.06 -11.99
C TYR A 270 3.36 -14.33 -12.66
N SER A 271 2.71 -14.74 -13.73
CA SER A 271 3.11 -15.93 -14.48
C SER A 271 4.49 -15.76 -15.14
N ASP A 272 5.22 -16.86 -15.27
CA ASP A 272 6.52 -16.86 -15.98
C ASP A 272 6.37 -16.33 -17.42
N SER A 273 5.24 -16.60 -18.08
CA SER A 273 4.96 -16.10 -19.42
C SER A 273 4.85 -14.58 -19.46
N PHE A 274 4.14 -13.98 -18.50
CA PHE A 274 4.04 -12.52 -18.39
C PHE A 274 5.40 -11.88 -18.09
N VAL A 275 6.16 -12.42 -17.14
CA VAL A 275 7.49 -11.92 -16.77
C VAL A 275 8.43 -11.99 -17.97
N ASN A 276 8.43 -13.11 -18.70
CA ASN A 276 9.28 -13.27 -19.90
C ASN A 276 8.88 -12.31 -21.03
N ALA A 277 7.57 -12.16 -21.29
CA ALA A 277 7.09 -11.22 -22.30
C ALA A 277 7.45 -9.76 -21.94
N THR A 278 7.27 -9.39 -20.66
CA THR A 278 7.65 -8.07 -20.15
C THR A 278 9.16 -7.81 -20.33
N ASN A 279 10.00 -8.79 -20.01
CA ASN A 279 11.45 -8.67 -20.17
C ASN A 279 11.88 -8.56 -21.64
N GLN A 280 11.17 -9.21 -22.56
CA GLN A 280 11.44 -9.14 -24.00
C GLN A 280 10.97 -7.80 -24.60
N ALA A 281 9.82 -7.30 -24.17
CA ALA A 281 9.27 -6.03 -24.62
C ALA A 281 10.05 -4.82 -24.08
N SER A 282 10.73 -4.99 -22.95
CA SER A 282 11.51 -3.94 -22.31
C SER A 282 12.79 -3.68 -23.12
N ASN A 283 12.77 -2.61 -23.91
CA ASN A 283 13.98 -2.07 -24.58
C ASN A 283 14.91 -1.36 -23.56
N GLU A 284 14.75 -1.63 -22.28
CA GLU A 284 15.50 -0.94 -21.25
C GLU A 284 16.97 -1.33 -21.32
N LYS A 285 17.77 -0.41 -21.87
CA LYS A 285 19.24 -0.49 -21.93
C LYS A 285 19.88 -0.41 -20.53
N VAL A 286 19.08 -0.14 -19.52
CA VAL A 286 19.56 0.01 -18.15
C VAL A 286 19.46 -1.32 -17.44
N ALA A 287 20.60 -1.85 -17.02
CA ALA A 287 20.70 -3.14 -16.31
C ALA A 287 19.79 -3.20 -15.06
N LEU A 288 19.59 -2.05 -14.41
CA LEU A 288 18.71 -1.90 -13.25
C LEU A 288 17.26 -2.22 -13.57
N ALA A 289 16.70 -1.67 -14.64
CA ALA A 289 15.31 -1.87 -15.01
C ALA A 289 15.00 -3.35 -15.36
N LYS A 290 15.95 -4.00 -16.06
CA LYS A 290 15.87 -5.44 -16.33
C LYS A 290 15.92 -6.26 -15.05
N GLN A 291 16.76 -5.88 -14.10
CA GLN A 291 16.85 -6.55 -12.80
C GLN A 291 15.56 -6.37 -11.99
N ILE A 292 14.91 -5.21 -12.07
CA ILE A 292 13.65 -4.92 -11.37
C ILE A 292 12.53 -5.81 -11.88
N SER A 293 12.32 -5.90 -13.19
CA SER A 293 11.25 -6.73 -13.76
C SER A 293 11.49 -8.22 -13.53
N GLN A 294 12.73 -8.68 -13.47
CA GLN A 294 13.08 -10.07 -13.16
C GLN A 294 12.81 -10.45 -11.69
N ASN A 295 12.80 -9.47 -10.79
CA ASN A 295 12.70 -9.69 -9.34
C ASN A 295 11.42 -9.11 -8.73
N PHE A 296 10.38 -8.85 -9.56
CA PHE A 296 9.15 -8.23 -9.07
C PHE A 296 8.53 -9.00 -7.89
N ASN A 297 8.31 -10.30 -8.06
CA ASN A 297 7.73 -11.12 -6.99
C ASN A 297 8.59 -11.10 -5.72
N GLN A 298 9.93 -11.15 -5.86
CA GLN A 298 10.85 -11.07 -4.72
C GLN A 298 10.78 -9.71 -4.03
N THR A 299 10.63 -8.62 -4.77
CA THR A 299 10.50 -7.27 -4.20
C THR A 299 9.18 -7.12 -3.47
N MET A 300 8.10 -7.68 -4.02
CA MET A 300 6.79 -7.72 -3.36
C MET A 300 6.85 -8.51 -2.05
N ASP A 301 7.45 -9.70 -2.07
CA ASP A 301 7.67 -10.51 -0.87
C ASP A 301 8.47 -9.74 0.19
N ALA A 302 9.49 -8.99 -0.23
CA ALA A 302 10.29 -8.17 0.67
C ALA A 302 9.50 -7.01 1.28
N PHE A 303 8.62 -6.36 0.52
CA PHE A 303 7.73 -5.33 1.03
C PHE A 303 6.74 -5.90 2.05
N MET A 304 6.07 -7.00 1.70
CA MET A 304 5.14 -7.67 2.61
C MET A 304 5.83 -8.13 3.90
N SER A 305 7.00 -8.75 3.79
CA SER A 305 7.81 -9.18 4.94
C SER A 305 8.28 -7.98 5.79
N SER A 306 8.56 -6.84 5.17
CA SER A 306 8.95 -5.62 5.90
C SER A 306 7.76 -5.04 6.66
N TRP A 307 6.56 -5.03 6.07
CA TRP A 307 5.34 -4.64 6.78
C TRP A 307 4.99 -5.59 7.94
N GLU A 308 5.24 -6.89 7.81
CA GLU A 308 5.11 -7.85 8.91
C GLU A 308 6.18 -7.67 9.98
N SER A 309 7.42 -7.42 9.56
CA SER A 309 8.57 -7.24 10.45
C SER A 309 8.51 -5.94 11.25
N ARG A 310 7.62 -4.98 10.86
CA ARG A 310 7.37 -3.75 11.65
C ARG A 310 7.06 -4.03 13.12
N ASN A 311 6.57 -5.23 13.40
CA ASN A 311 6.26 -5.69 14.75
C ASN A 311 7.49 -6.09 15.57
N LYS A 312 8.70 -6.01 14.99
CA LYS A 312 9.93 -6.33 15.71
C LYS A 312 10.58 -5.08 16.32
N SER A 313 11.33 -5.27 17.37
CA SER A 313 11.77 -4.34 18.43
C SER A 313 12.20 -2.90 18.08
N GLN A 314 12.64 -2.59 16.86
CA GLN A 314 13.01 -1.21 16.48
C GLN A 314 11.80 -0.35 16.09
N ASP A 315 10.70 -0.98 15.68
CA ASP A 315 9.49 -0.30 15.21
C ASP A 315 8.46 -0.06 16.31
N ILE A 316 8.65 -0.67 17.49
CA ILE A 316 7.70 -0.59 18.62
C ILE A 316 7.45 0.86 19.06
N MET A 317 8.49 1.68 19.10
CA MET A 317 8.31 3.11 19.46
C MET A 317 7.52 3.86 18.40
N SER A 318 7.80 3.61 17.12
CA SER A 318 7.06 4.22 16.00
C SER A 318 5.59 3.79 16.02
N GLN A 319 5.34 2.53 16.31
CA GLN A 319 3.98 2.00 16.44
C GLN A 319 3.22 2.62 17.62
N LYS A 320 3.87 2.76 18.77
CA LYS A 320 3.28 3.44 19.94
C LYS A 320 2.93 4.89 19.61
N GLN A 321 3.83 5.60 18.92
CA GLN A 321 3.60 6.97 18.51
C GLN A 321 2.50 7.07 17.44
N SER A 322 2.46 6.14 16.49
CA SER A 322 1.42 6.05 15.46
C SER A 322 0.06 5.75 16.11
N ASP A 323 -0.01 4.74 16.96
CA ASP A 323 -1.23 4.39 17.67
C ASP A 323 -1.76 5.59 18.48
N ALA A 324 -0.88 6.29 19.22
CA ALA A 324 -1.25 7.49 19.97
C ALA A 324 -1.72 8.65 19.06
N THR A 325 -1.06 8.86 17.91
CA THR A 325 -1.44 9.90 16.93
C THR A 325 -2.80 9.61 16.29
N LEU A 326 -3.11 8.34 16.07
CA LEU A 326 -4.38 7.89 15.52
C LEU A 326 -5.48 7.75 16.57
N GLY A 327 -5.17 8.00 17.84
CA GLY A 327 -6.11 7.93 18.95
C GLY A 327 -6.37 6.52 19.45
N TYR A 328 -5.43 5.59 19.27
CA TYR A 328 -5.53 4.21 19.74
C TYR A 328 -4.52 3.89 20.83
N GLU A 329 -4.92 2.93 21.70
CA GLU A 329 -4.03 2.19 22.57
C GLU A 329 -4.18 0.68 22.31
N ARG A 330 -3.13 -0.11 22.60
CA ARG A 330 -3.21 -1.57 22.52
C ARG A 330 -3.55 -2.16 23.86
N VAL A 331 -4.48 -3.09 23.80
CA VAL A 331 -4.90 -3.88 24.96
C VAL A 331 -4.80 -5.36 24.64
N TYR A 332 -4.54 -6.19 25.64
CA TYR A 332 -4.58 -7.63 25.46
C TYR A 332 -5.70 -8.24 26.30
N ASP A 333 -6.33 -9.25 25.73
CA ASP A 333 -7.31 -10.08 26.43
C ASP A 333 -6.56 -11.06 27.33
N THR A 334 -6.72 -10.93 28.64
CA THR A 334 -6.04 -11.77 29.65
C THR A 334 -6.48 -13.24 29.62
N GLU A 335 -7.62 -13.54 28.99
CA GLU A 335 -8.16 -14.89 28.86
C GLU A 335 -7.66 -15.59 27.60
N THR A 336 -7.56 -14.88 26.47
CA THR A 336 -7.16 -15.47 25.18
C THR A 336 -5.72 -15.16 24.80
N GLY A 337 -5.13 -14.10 25.38
CA GLY A 337 -3.81 -13.58 25.01
C GLY A 337 -3.80 -12.78 23.70
N GLU A 338 -4.96 -12.56 23.07
CA GLU A 338 -5.08 -11.82 21.83
C GLU A 338 -4.90 -10.30 22.04
N ILE A 339 -4.32 -9.62 21.05
CA ILE A 339 -4.08 -8.18 21.07
C ILE A 339 -5.15 -7.46 20.26
N TYR A 340 -5.68 -6.40 20.85
CA TYR A 340 -6.68 -5.54 20.23
C TYR A 340 -6.23 -4.08 20.24
N LYS A 341 -6.76 -3.26 19.33
CA LYS A 341 -6.70 -1.81 19.44
C LYS A 341 -7.97 -1.29 20.12
N ALA A 342 -7.81 -0.37 21.02
CA ALA A 342 -8.91 0.34 21.70
C ALA A 342 -8.75 1.85 21.49
N THR A 343 -9.83 2.61 21.66
CA THR A 343 -9.73 4.07 21.69
C THR A 343 -8.81 4.50 22.84
N ASN A 344 -7.96 5.47 22.61
CA ASN A 344 -7.01 5.98 23.61
C ASN A 344 -7.74 6.39 24.90
N GLY A 345 -7.19 5.99 26.06
CA GLY A 345 -7.82 6.18 27.36
C GLY A 345 -8.87 5.11 27.72
N PHE A 346 -9.00 4.06 26.89
CA PHE A 346 -9.88 2.93 27.22
C PHE A 346 -9.49 2.29 28.55
N THR A 347 -8.20 2.01 28.76
CA THR A 347 -7.70 1.37 29.99
C THR A 347 -7.83 2.26 31.23
N ASP A 348 -7.88 3.59 31.06
CA ASP A 348 -8.08 4.53 32.17
C ASP A 348 -9.52 4.47 32.74
N VAL A 349 -10.47 4.08 31.90
CA VAL A 349 -11.92 4.04 32.28
C VAL A 349 -12.49 2.63 32.33
N TYR A 350 -11.70 1.63 31.91
CA TYR A 350 -12.10 0.22 32.02
C TYR A 350 -11.83 -0.32 33.41
N ASP A 351 -12.87 -0.77 34.08
CA ASP A 351 -12.82 -1.26 35.43
C ASP A 351 -12.91 -2.80 35.56
N GLY A 352 -12.95 -3.49 34.42
CA GLY A 352 -12.93 -4.95 34.35
C GLY A 352 -11.52 -5.54 34.48
N LYS A 353 -11.43 -6.87 34.48
CA LYS A 353 -10.15 -7.61 34.61
C LYS A 353 -9.71 -8.31 33.32
N ARG A 354 -10.56 -8.34 32.30
CA ARG A 354 -10.30 -9.11 31.08
C ARG A 354 -9.31 -8.42 30.15
N TYR A 355 -9.41 -7.11 29.98
CA TYR A 355 -8.55 -6.35 29.10
C TYR A 355 -7.55 -5.54 29.91
N ALA A 356 -6.27 -5.69 29.59
CA ALA A 356 -5.19 -4.96 30.23
C ALA A 356 -4.33 -4.22 29.20
N PRO A 357 -3.73 -3.07 29.56
CA PRO A 357 -2.87 -2.34 28.62
C PRO A 357 -1.68 -3.19 28.23
N VAL A 358 -1.28 -3.12 26.95
CA VAL A 358 -0.04 -3.71 26.46
C VAL A 358 1.13 -2.86 26.94
N THR A 359 1.84 -3.37 27.94
CA THR A 359 3.04 -2.73 28.53
C THR A 359 4.35 -3.39 28.10
N ASP A 360 4.28 -4.67 27.67
CA ASP A 360 5.45 -5.43 27.20
C ASP A 360 5.65 -5.19 25.68
N ASP A 361 6.84 -4.74 25.36
CA ASP A 361 7.25 -4.48 23.98
C ASP A 361 7.15 -5.73 23.08
N ASN A 362 7.35 -6.93 23.63
CA ASN A 362 7.18 -8.16 22.86
C ASN A 362 5.73 -8.39 22.43
N MET A 363 4.74 -7.86 23.16
CA MET A 363 3.33 -7.96 22.77
C MET A 363 2.99 -7.08 21.56
N TYR A 364 3.79 -6.02 21.28
CA TYR A 364 3.66 -5.24 20.04
C TYR A 364 4.05 -6.02 18.79
N THR A 365 4.71 -7.16 18.94
CA THR A 365 5.08 -8.05 17.81
C THR A 365 3.94 -9.00 17.42
N GLN A 366 2.88 -9.08 18.20
CA GLN A 366 1.75 -9.96 17.92
C GLN A 366 0.77 -9.30 16.96
N ALA A 367 0.09 -10.12 16.16
CA ALA A 367 -0.96 -9.65 15.28
C ALA A 367 -2.09 -9.02 16.06
N ILE A 368 -2.69 -7.98 15.51
CA ILE A 368 -3.86 -7.34 16.08
C ILE A 368 -5.10 -8.13 15.67
N SER A 369 -5.85 -8.65 16.64
CA SER A 369 -7.02 -9.49 16.41
C SER A 369 -8.30 -8.70 16.12
N GLY A 370 -8.30 -7.40 16.41
CA GLY A 370 -9.46 -6.55 16.16
C GLY A 370 -9.44 -5.22 16.91
N TYR A 371 -10.62 -4.63 17.06
CA TYR A 371 -10.82 -3.35 17.71
C TYR A 371 -11.83 -3.48 18.86
N ILE A 372 -11.59 -2.76 19.95
CA ILE A 372 -12.49 -2.71 21.11
C ILE A 372 -13.06 -1.30 21.25
N GLU A 373 -14.36 -1.19 21.23
CA GLU A 373 -15.11 0.05 21.48
C GLU A 373 -15.85 0.00 22.81
N LYS A 374 -15.87 1.15 23.48
CA LYS A 374 -16.73 1.37 24.63
C LYS A 374 -18.04 1.98 24.14
N GLN A 375 -19.15 1.29 24.36
CA GLN A 375 -20.47 1.84 24.11
C GLN A 375 -20.94 2.78 25.23
#